data_434f3df15fabbcfeb9214d0adcf57bd9
#
_entry.id   434f3df15fabbcfeb9214d0adcf57bd9
#
_cell.length_a   1.000
_cell.length_b   1.000
_cell.length_c   1.000
_cell.angle_alpha   90.00
_cell.angle_beta   90.00
_cell.angle_gamma   90.00
#
_symmetry.space_group_name_H-M   'P 1'
#
loop_
_entity.id
_entity.type
_entity.pdbx_description
1 polymer ?
#
loop_
_entity_poly.entity_id
_entity_poly.type
_entity_poly.pdbx_seq_one_letter_code
_entity_poly.pdbx_strand_id
1 'polypeptide(L)'
;MAALGEELSSPGRIYVTGGATALLHDWREMTVDLDLKANPEPPRFYEVIAKLKDSQEANIELASPDQFLPPLPGWDTRSLFIDQFGKSDFYHYDPYSQVLSKLERNHTRDQYDVACFIKAGLVDLNRLNDLFSEIKSDCVRYPAVDAEDLEKRLAQLIATSAL
;
A
#
# COMPACT_ATOMS: atom_id res chain seq x y z
N MET A 1 2.92 9.24 12.22
CA MET A 1 1.62 8.63 12.59
C MET A 1 1.06 9.24 13.88
N ALA A 2 1.77 9.21 15.00
CA ALA A 2 1.25 9.77 16.27
C ALA A 2 0.72 11.20 16.14
N ALA A 3 1.53 12.12 15.61
CA ALA A 3 1.09 13.50 15.40
C ALA A 3 -0.15 13.64 14.50
N LEU A 4 -0.31 12.78 13.49
CA LEU A 4 -1.51 12.76 12.65
C LEU A 4 -2.73 12.29 13.44
N GLY A 5 -2.61 11.21 14.20
CA GLY A 5 -3.72 10.69 15.00
C GLY A 5 -4.15 11.64 16.12
N GLU A 6 -3.22 12.36 16.73
CA GLU A 6 -3.50 13.35 17.78
C GLU A 6 -4.23 14.59 17.24
N GLU A 7 -3.91 15.01 16.02
CA GLU A 7 -4.56 16.18 15.38
C GLU A 7 -5.95 15.84 14.80
N LEU A 8 -6.23 14.57 14.51
CA LEU A 8 -7.53 14.12 14.01
C LEU A 8 -8.53 14.01 15.17
N SER A 9 -9.58 14.81 15.12
CA SER A 9 -10.59 14.91 16.20
C SER A 9 -11.64 13.79 16.20
N SER A 10 -11.73 13.03 15.10
CA SER A 10 -12.77 12.01 14.87
C SER A 10 -12.14 10.64 14.61
N PRO A 11 -12.87 9.55 14.91
CA PRO A 11 -12.44 8.21 14.52
C PRO A 11 -12.24 8.10 13.01
N GLY A 12 -11.24 7.34 12.62
CA GLY A 12 -10.93 7.07 11.21
C GLY A 12 -9.98 5.90 11.07
N ARG A 13 -9.86 5.40 9.84
CA ARG A 13 -8.86 4.39 9.49
C ARG A 13 -7.87 4.99 8.51
N ILE A 14 -6.60 4.94 8.88
CA ILE A 14 -5.49 5.45 8.09
C ILE A 14 -4.64 4.26 7.65
N TYR A 15 -4.46 4.15 6.35
CA TYR A 15 -3.69 3.07 5.74
C TYR A 15 -2.35 3.60 5.26
N VAL A 16 -1.28 3.01 5.77
CA VAL A 16 0.10 3.31 5.39
C VAL A 16 0.50 2.37 4.26
N THR A 17 1.19 2.87 3.26
CA THR A 17 1.62 2.10 2.10
C THR A 17 3.03 2.49 1.62
N GLY A 18 3.49 1.88 0.56
CA GLY A 18 4.74 2.25 -0.08
C GLY A 18 5.99 1.99 0.76
N GLY A 19 6.91 2.94 0.73
CA GLY A 19 8.17 2.89 1.48
C GLY A 19 8.00 2.90 2.99
N ALA A 20 6.95 3.54 3.49
CA ALA A 20 6.64 3.59 4.92
C ALA A 20 6.24 2.22 5.49
N THR A 21 5.50 1.39 4.73
CA THR A 21 5.26 0.00 5.12
C THR A 21 6.56 -0.78 5.25
N ALA A 22 7.48 -0.65 4.29
CA ALA A 22 8.77 -1.34 4.32
C ALA A 22 9.65 -0.89 5.50
N LEU A 23 9.61 0.41 5.84
CA LEU A 23 10.30 0.95 7.02
C LEU A 23 9.74 0.37 8.32
N LEU A 24 8.42 0.33 8.46
CA LEU A 24 7.75 -0.18 9.67
C LEU A 24 7.93 -1.70 9.87
N HIS A 25 8.28 -2.43 8.82
CA HIS A 25 8.66 -3.85 8.88
C HIS A 25 10.18 -4.07 9.01
N ASP A 26 10.96 -3.01 9.22
CA ASP A 26 12.43 -3.07 9.29
C ASP A 26 13.11 -3.62 8.03
N TRP A 27 12.44 -3.51 6.87
CA TRP A 27 13.03 -3.89 5.57
C TRP A 27 13.84 -2.77 4.95
N ARG A 28 13.67 -1.54 5.45
CA ARG A 28 14.41 -0.34 5.03
C ARG A 28 14.82 0.46 6.25
N GLU A 29 15.94 1.12 6.16
CA GLU A 29 16.43 2.03 7.20
C GLU A 29 15.76 3.41 7.13
N MET A 30 15.24 3.79 5.95
CA MET A 30 14.61 5.10 5.74
C MET A 30 13.61 5.08 4.59
N THR A 31 12.66 6.01 4.66
CA THR A 31 11.82 6.41 3.52
C THR A 31 11.78 7.92 3.42
N VAL A 32 11.60 8.43 2.22
CA VAL A 32 11.45 9.88 1.98
C VAL A 32 10.00 10.29 2.15
N ASP A 33 9.09 9.44 1.68
CA ASP A 33 7.66 9.72 1.58
C ASP A 33 6.88 8.87 2.57
N LEU A 34 5.85 9.46 3.16
CA LEU A 34 4.83 8.77 3.93
C LEU A 34 3.55 8.74 3.09
N ASP A 35 3.37 7.64 2.36
CA ASP A 35 2.19 7.41 1.54
C ASP A 35 1.02 6.94 2.41
N LEU A 36 -0.10 7.65 2.35
CA LEU A 36 -1.28 7.40 3.18
C LEU A 36 -2.57 7.36 2.37
N LYS A 37 -3.54 6.59 2.87
CA LYS A 37 -4.96 6.64 2.49
C LYS A 37 -5.80 6.69 3.75
N ALA A 38 -6.86 7.48 3.75
CA ALA A 38 -7.91 7.41 4.78
C ALA A 38 -9.19 6.78 4.21
N ASN A 39 -9.82 5.87 4.96
CA ASN A 39 -11.11 5.29 4.57
C ASN A 39 -11.85 4.69 5.80
N PRO A 40 -12.99 5.26 6.25
CA PRO A 40 -13.52 6.53 5.77
C PRO A 40 -12.58 7.69 6.11
N GLU A 41 -12.65 8.72 5.27
CA GLU A 41 -11.84 9.94 5.45
C GLU A 41 -12.39 10.75 6.63
N PRO A 42 -11.57 11.03 7.68
CA PRO A 42 -12.02 11.82 8.80
C PRO A 42 -12.16 13.31 8.42
N PRO A 43 -13.05 14.07 9.09
CA PRO A 43 -13.15 15.50 8.88
C PRO A 43 -11.82 16.21 9.05
N ARG A 44 -11.55 17.21 8.21
CA ARG A 44 -10.33 18.03 8.20
C ARG A 44 -9.04 17.26 7.91
N PHE A 45 -9.13 16.05 7.35
CA PHE A 45 -7.97 15.22 7.04
C PHE A 45 -6.91 15.96 6.21
N TYR A 46 -7.32 16.58 5.10
CA TYR A 46 -6.40 17.33 4.23
C TYR A 46 -5.77 18.55 4.90
N GLU A 47 -6.52 19.26 5.74
CA GLU A 47 -6.00 20.39 6.49
C GLU A 47 -4.93 19.96 7.49
N VAL A 48 -5.16 18.85 8.18
CA VAL A 48 -4.20 18.27 9.13
C VAL A 48 -2.95 17.79 8.39
N ILE A 49 -3.09 17.12 7.26
CA ILE A 49 -1.95 16.70 6.42
C ILE A 49 -1.12 17.93 5.99
N ALA A 50 -1.76 18.98 5.48
CA ALA A 50 -1.06 20.22 5.07
C ALA A 50 -0.28 20.84 6.24
N LYS A 51 -0.91 20.96 7.41
CA LYS A 51 -0.27 21.46 8.63
C LYS A 51 0.95 20.64 9.03
N LEU A 52 0.86 19.31 8.98
CA LEU A 52 1.94 18.42 9.36
C LEU A 52 3.10 18.46 8.36
N LYS A 53 2.82 18.57 7.07
CA LYS A 53 3.87 18.76 6.04
C LYS A 53 4.71 19.99 6.35
N ASP A 54 4.07 21.10 6.68
CA ASP A 54 4.76 22.36 6.97
C ASP A 54 5.49 22.33 8.32
N SER A 55 4.84 21.81 9.38
CA SER A 55 5.38 21.88 10.74
C SER A 55 6.46 20.84 11.05
N GLN A 56 6.46 19.71 10.36
CA GLN A 56 7.40 18.60 10.60
C GLN A 56 8.38 18.37 9.43
N GLU A 57 8.31 19.21 8.40
CA GLU A 57 9.11 19.06 7.18
C GLU A 57 8.98 17.63 6.60
N ALA A 58 7.79 17.00 6.81
CA ALA A 58 7.55 15.63 6.42
C ALA A 58 6.91 15.57 5.03
N ASN A 59 7.44 14.75 4.15
CA ASN A 59 6.81 14.50 2.87
C ASN A 59 5.71 13.46 3.02
N ILE A 60 4.46 13.94 3.21
CA ILE A 60 3.26 13.09 3.33
C ILE A 60 2.53 13.15 2.01
N GLU A 61 2.31 12.01 1.37
CA GLU A 61 1.57 11.90 0.12
C GLU A 61 0.27 11.13 0.32
N LEU A 62 -0.78 11.59 -0.35
CA LEU A 62 -2.05 10.88 -0.37
C LEU A 62 -2.06 9.97 -1.60
N ALA A 63 -1.33 8.87 -1.48
CA ALA A 63 -1.14 7.89 -2.53
C ALA A 63 -1.44 6.48 -2.00
N SER A 64 -2.11 5.67 -2.79
CA SER A 64 -2.45 4.29 -2.46
C SER A 64 -2.57 3.43 -3.73
N PRO A 65 -2.40 2.10 -3.62
CA PRO A 65 -2.45 1.20 -4.77
C PRO A 65 -3.69 1.33 -5.65
N ASP A 66 -4.86 1.61 -5.06
CA ASP A 66 -6.14 1.73 -5.76
C ASP A 66 -6.30 3.01 -6.61
N GLN A 67 -5.33 3.92 -6.56
CA GLN A 67 -5.25 5.05 -7.50
C GLN A 67 -4.59 4.65 -8.83
N PHE A 68 -3.82 3.56 -8.84
CA PHE A 68 -3.02 3.12 -9.97
C PHE A 68 -3.49 1.78 -10.55
N LEU A 69 -4.19 0.97 -9.76
CA LEU A 69 -4.74 -0.32 -10.12
C LEU A 69 -6.18 -0.44 -9.59
N PRO A 70 -7.03 -1.26 -10.21
CA PRO A 70 -8.33 -1.59 -9.61
C PRO A 70 -8.14 -2.13 -8.19
N PRO A 71 -8.96 -1.69 -7.21
CA PRO A 71 -8.86 -2.17 -5.85
C PRO A 71 -9.15 -3.67 -5.79
N LEU A 72 -8.29 -4.42 -5.11
CA LEU A 72 -8.53 -5.86 -4.89
C LEU A 72 -9.73 -6.06 -3.98
N PRO A 73 -10.66 -6.98 -4.30
CA PRO A 73 -11.79 -7.28 -3.42
C PRO A 73 -11.34 -7.64 -2.00
N GLY A 74 -11.93 -7.01 -0.98
CA GLY A 74 -11.62 -7.26 0.43
C GLY A 74 -10.25 -6.73 0.89
N TRP A 75 -9.67 -5.75 0.22
CA TRP A 75 -8.39 -5.15 0.58
C TRP A 75 -8.40 -4.58 2.01
N ASP A 76 -9.49 -3.99 2.43
CA ASP A 76 -9.65 -3.39 3.76
C ASP A 76 -9.62 -4.44 4.89
N THR A 77 -10.16 -5.63 4.64
CA THR A 77 -10.15 -6.75 5.60
C THR A 77 -8.80 -7.45 5.68
N ARG A 78 -7.96 -7.35 4.64
CA ARG A 78 -6.59 -7.88 4.62
C ARG A 78 -5.55 -6.87 5.09
N SER A 79 -5.94 -5.63 5.30
CA SER A 79 -5.04 -4.60 5.85
C SER A 79 -4.67 -4.93 7.29
N LEU A 80 -3.39 -4.76 7.64
CA LEU A 80 -2.83 -5.24 8.90
C LEU A 80 -2.76 -4.09 9.91
N PHE A 81 -3.37 -4.26 11.08
CA PHE A 81 -3.35 -3.28 12.15
C PHE A 81 -1.92 -2.97 12.61
N ILE A 82 -1.60 -1.70 12.75
CA ILE A 82 -0.32 -1.20 13.27
C ILE A 82 -0.50 -0.76 14.72
N ASP A 83 -1.30 0.29 14.92
CA ASP A 83 -1.53 0.89 16.24
C ASP A 83 -2.70 1.88 16.17
N GLN A 84 -3.14 2.36 17.33
CA GLN A 84 -4.10 3.45 17.45
C GLN A 84 -3.41 4.71 17.97
N PHE A 85 -3.54 5.81 17.25
CA PHE A 85 -3.08 7.13 17.71
C PHE A 85 -4.26 8.09 17.77
N GLY A 86 -4.48 8.68 18.95
CA GLY A 86 -5.67 9.47 19.21
C GLY A 86 -6.94 8.65 19.04
N LYS A 87 -7.80 9.06 18.10
CA LYS A 87 -9.05 8.34 17.77
C LYS A 87 -8.97 7.56 16.46
N SER A 88 -7.81 7.54 15.80
CA SER A 88 -7.63 6.91 14.51
C SER A 88 -6.82 5.63 14.61
N ASP A 89 -7.30 4.59 13.92
CA ASP A 89 -6.60 3.32 13.78
C ASP A 89 -5.71 3.37 12.54
N PHE A 90 -4.47 2.94 12.69
CA PHE A 90 -3.50 2.87 11.61
C PHE A 90 -3.27 1.43 11.18
N TYR A 91 -3.21 1.21 9.87
CA TYR A 91 -3.02 -0.10 9.26
C TYR A 91 -1.93 -0.03 8.19
N HIS A 92 -1.21 -1.12 7.97
CA HIS A 92 -0.58 -1.33 6.68
C HIS A 92 -1.67 -1.60 5.65
N TYR A 93 -1.63 -0.91 4.52
CA TYR A 93 -2.52 -1.22 3.40
C TYR A 93 -2.34 -2.68 2.98
N ASP A 94 -3.39 -3.30 2.45
CA ASP A 94 -3.39 -4.70 2.00
C ASP A 94 -2.07 -5.13 1.34
N PRO A 95 -1.36 -6.13 1.88
CA PRO A 95 -0.08 -6.59 1.33
C PRO A 95 -0.18 -7.03 -0.13
N TYR A 96 -1.27 -7.67 -0.52
CA TYR A 96 -1.49 -8.13 -1.90
C TYR A 96 -1.58 -6.95 -2.89
N SER A 97 -2.35 -5.92 -2.53
CA SER A 97 -2.46 -4.69 -3.32
C SER A 97 -1.12 -3.97 -3.44
N GLN A 98 -0.33 -3.91 -2.36
CA GLN A 98 1.00 -3.30 -2.37
C GLN A 98 1.96 -4.08 -3.27
N VAL A 99 1.97 -5.41 -3.19
CA VAL A 99 2.83 -6.26 -4.05
C VAL A 99 2.43 -6.10 -5.51
N LEU A 100 1.14 -6.13 -5.84
CA LEU A 100 0.68 -5.99 -7.22
C LEU A 100 1.07 -4.62 -7.81
N SER A 101 0.89 -3.53 -7.06
CA SER A 101 1.30 -2.18 -7.48
C SER A 101 2.82 -2.06 -7.66
N LYS A 102 3.62 -2.75 -6.83
CA LYS A 102 5.07 -2.78 -6.97
C LYS A 102 5.54 -3.61 -8.18
N LEU A 103 4.85 -4.70 -8.49
CA LEU A 103 5.09 -5.49 -9.70
C LEU A 103 4.78 -4.70 -10.96
N GLU A 104 3.71 -3.90 -10.95
CA GLU A 104 3.35 -3.04 -12.06
C GLU A 104 4.45 -2.01 -12.33
N ARG A 105 4.91 -1.25 -11.33
CA ARG A 105 5.97 -0.24 -11.46
C ARG A 105 7.34 -0.85 -11.77
N ASN A 106 7.64 -2.01 -11.21
CA ASN A 106 8.83 -2.83 -11.44
C ASN A 106 10.19 -2.11 -11.26
N HIS A 107 10.29 -1.16 -10.35
CA HIS A 107 11.57 -0.55 -9.99
C HIS A 107 12.42 -1.52 -9.14
N THR A 108 13.73 -1.35 -9.14
CA THR A 108 14.66 -2.20 -8.36
C THR A 108 14.30 -2.25 -6.86
N ARG A 109 13.90 -1.11 -6.28
CA ARG A 109 13.46 -1.05 -4.89
C ARG A 109 12.13 -1.79 -4.67
N ASP A 110 11.24 -1.76 -5.65
CA ASP A 110 9.96 -2.48 -5.59
C ASP A 110 10.16 -3.99 -5.62
N GLN A 111 11.10 -4.48 -6.44
CA GLN A 111 11.45 -5.91 -6.49
C GLN A 111 11.98 -6.42 -5.14
N TYR A 112 12.81 -5.62 -4.47
CA TYR A 112 13.29 -5.94 -3.12
C TYR A 112 12.14 -6.02 -2.11
N ASP A 113 11.25 -5.03 -2.08
CA ASP A 113 10.09 -5.02 -1.20
C ASP A 113 9.17 -6.21 -1.46
N VAL A 114 8.89 -6.55 -2.73
CA VAL A 114 8.10 -7.74 -3.10
C VAL A 114 8.70 -9.01 -2.51
N ALA A 115 10.01 -9.18 -2.63
CA ALA A 115 10.71 -10.32 -2.03
C ALA A 115 10.56 -10.35 -0.50
N CYS A 116 10.59 -9.19 0.17
CA CYS A 116 10.37 -9.08 1.60
C CYS A 116 8.95 -9.47 2.01
N PHE A 117 7.92 -9.02 1.29
CA PHE A 117 6.53 -9.43 1.54
C PHE A 117 6.33 -10.95 1.46
N ILE A 118 6.92 -11.58 0.44
CA ILE A 118 6.85 -13.03 0.25
C ILE A 118 7.60 -13.75 1.37
N LYS A 119 8.84 -13.35 1.65
CA LYS A 119 9.68 -13.95 2.68
C LYS A 119 9.06 -13.85 4.08
N ALA A 120 8.36 -12.76 4.36
CA ALA A 120 7.63 -12.55 5.61
C ALA A 120 6.32 -13.37 5.69
N GLY A 121 5.93 -14.09 4.64
CA GLY A 121 4.68 -14.85 4.58
C GLY A 121 3.41 -14.00 4.56
N LEU A 122 3.54 -12.71 4.20
CA LEU A 122 2.41 -11.78 4.14
C LEU A 122 1.60 -11.92 2.85
N VAL A 123 2.19 -12.52 1.82
CA VAL A 123 1.56 -12.73 0.51
C VAL A 123 1.81 -14.15 0.02
N ASP A 124 0.73 -14.86 -0.26
CA ASP A 124 0.72 -16.10 -1.01
C ASP A 124 0.57 -15.79 -2.51
N LEU A 125 1.49 -16.29 -3.33
CA LEU A 125 1.53 -15.96 -4.75
C LEU A 125 0.38 -16.55 -5.57
N ASN A 126 -0.14 -17.73 -5.19
CA ASN A 126 -1.31 -18.30 -5.85
C ASN A 126 -2.54 -17.45 -5.56
N ARG A 127 -2.71 -17.05 -4.30
CA ARG A 127 -3.79 -16.14 -3.92
C ARG A 127 -3.65 -14.77 -4.59
N LEU A 128 -2.44 -14.24 -4.74
CA LEU A 128 -2.20 -12.99 -5.48
C LEU A 128 -2.65 -13.11 -6.93
N ASN A 129 -2.34 -14.24 -7.58
CA ASN A 129 -2.75 -14.54 -8.96
C ASN A 129 -4.29 -14.61 -9.09
N ASP A 130 -4.97 -15.26 -8.14
CA ASP A 130 -6.43 -15.32 -8.13
C ASP A 130 -7.05 -13.91 -8.00
N LEU A 131 -6.56 -13.11 -7.05
CA LEU A 131 -7.02 -11.74 -6.83
C LEU A 131 -6.77 -10.84 -8.06
N PHE A 132 -5.61 -10.98 -8.72
CA PHE A 132 -5.33 -10.25 -9.95
C PHE A 132 -6.28 -10.67 -11.07
N SER A 133 -6.57 -11.95 -11.20
CA SER A 133 -7.51 -12.47 -12.21
C SER A 133 -8.91 -11.89 -12.04
N GLU A 134 -9.35 -11.65 -10.80
CA GLU A 134 -10.65 -11.03 -10.50
C GLU A 134 -10.74 -9.58 -11.01
N ILE A 135 -9.63 -8.82 -11.03
CA ILE A 135 -9.61 -7.40 -11.39
C ILE A 135 -9.05 -7.13 -12.79
N LYS A 136 -8.47 -8.12 -13.46
CA LYS A 136 -7.74 -7.95 -14.74
C LYS A 136 -8.58 -7.21 -15.79
N SER A 137 -9.86 -7.55 -15.93
CA SER A 137 -10.76 -6.88 -16.88
C SER A 137 -11.01 -5.40 -16.54
N ASP A 138 -10.93 -5.02 -15.27
CA ASP A 138 -11.13 -3.65 -14.82
C ASP A 138 -9.91 -2.76 -15.05
N CYS A 139 -8.73 -3.34 -15.34
CA CYS A 139 -7.52 -2.59 -15.69
C CYS A 139 -7.70 -1.69 -16.91
N VAL A 140 -8.68 -1.97 -17.77
CA VAL A 140 -9.04 -1.08 -18.90
C VAL A 140 -9.37 0.35 -18.46
N ARG A 141 -9.79 0.55 -17.22
CA ARG A 141 -10.08 1.87 -16.64
C ARG A 141 -8.83 2.60 -16.14
N TYR A 142 -7.69 1.93 -16.16
CA TYR A 142 -6.40 2.42 -15.68
C TYR A 142 -5.41 2.46 -16.86
N PRO A 143 -5.41 3.54 -17.67
CA PRO A 143 -4.69 3.55 -18.95
C PRO A 143 -3.17 3.41 -18.85
N ALA A 144 -2.60 3.67 -17.66
CA ALA A 144 -1.16 3.49 -17.42
C ALA A 144 -0.77 2.02 -17.16
N VAL A 145 -1.76 1.13 -16.95
CA VAL A 145 -1.52 -0.28 -16.61
C VAL A 145 -1.55 -1.15 -17.86
N ASP A 146 -0.46 -1.84 -18.13
CA ASP A 146 -0.44 -2.96 -19.07
C ASP A 146 -0.74 -4.25 -18.32
N ALA A 147 -2.02 -4.67 -18.37
CA ALA A 147 -2.49 -5.85 -17.65
C ALA A 147 -1.85 -7.16 -18.15
N GLU A 148 -1.46 -7.23 -19.44
CA GLU A 148 -0.80 -8.42 -19.99
C GLU A 148 0.67 -8.49 -19.53
N ASP A 149 1.36 -7.36 -19.49
CA ASP A 149 2.73 -7.30 -18.96
C ASP A 149 2.77 -7.60 -17.46
N LEU A 150 1.83 -7.06 -16.70
CA LEU A 150 1.69 -7.36 -15.28
C LEU A 150 1.43 -8.84 -15.02
N GLU A 151 0.56 -9.48 -15.82
CA GLU A 151 0.32 -10.92 -15.74
C GLU A 151 1.60 -11.74 -16.00
N LYS A 152 2.38 -11.36 -17.02
CA LYS A 152 3.66 -12.03 -17.32
C LYS A 152 4.64 -11.90 -16.16
N ARG A 153 4.76 -10.71 -15.57
CA ARG A 153 5.63 -10.47 -14.40
C ARG A 153 5.20 -11.29 -13.19
N LEU A 154 3.89 -11.38 -12.93
CA LEU A 154 3.36 -12.20 -11.87
C LEU A 154 3.62 -13.71 -12.11
N ALA A 155 3.38 -14.19 -13.30
CA ALA A 155 3.68 -15.58 -13.68
C ALA A 155 5.18 -15.91 -13.53
N GLN A 156 6.06 -14.99 -13.93
CA GLN A 156 7.51 -15.14 -13.75
C GLN A 156 7.90 -15.18 -12.28
N LEU A 157 7.31 -14.31 -11.44
CA LEU A 157 7.56 -14.29 -9.99
C LEU A 157 7.15 -15.63 -9.35
N ILE A 158 5.98 -16.17 -9.71
CA ILE A 158 5.50 -17.47 -9.22
C ILE A 158 6.48 -18.59 -9.62
N ALA A 159 6.90 -18.63 -10.90
CA ALA A 159 7.81 -19.65 -11.39
C ALA A 159 9.17 -19.62 -10.69
N THR A 160 9.71 -18.43 -10.42
CA THR A 160 11.01 -18.26 -9.75
C THR A 160 10.97 -18.50 -8.26
N SER A 161 9.82 -18.31 -7.61
CA SER A 161 9.65 -18.55 -6.17
C SER A 161 9.36 -20.01 -5.83
N ALA A 162 9.04 -20.86 -6.81
CA ALA A 162 8.80 -22.30 -6.63
C ALA A 162 10.09 -23.16 -6.68
N LEU A 163 11.24 -22.55 -6.97
CA LEU A 163 12.56 -23.18 -6.99
C LEU A 163 13.29 -23.00 -5.65
#